data_ba54bed57aeba6d988a9c2f92d7c232b
#
_entry.id   ba54bed57aeba6d988a9c2f92d7c232b
#
_cell.length_a   1.000
_cell.length_b   1.000
_cell.length_c   1.000
_cell.angle_alpha   90.00
_cell.angle_beta   90.00
_cell.angle_gamma   90.00
#
_symmetry.space_group_name_H-M   'P 1'
#
loop_
_entity.id
_entity.type
_entity.pdbx_description
1 polymer ?
#
loop_
_entity_poly.entity_id
_entity_poly.type
_entity_poly.pdbx_seq_one_letter_code
_entity_poly.pdbx_strand_id
1 'polypeptide(L)'
;MLTEPLPRLHPSQAPPRIVAVGFRRINKMLRALAPEFADRAAVEVLDVGFEEAVARVRALQAQRPVDVVVAAGSNGGYLRQHLDLPVVVVKVGGFDLMQALARAKRQSSRIGLITYVGVAPDIHQFDDLFGLGVHQRSYRTEDEAQAAVRELQQEGVEVIVGSGVAADMADQIGLTGIFLYSMDAVREALEDAV
;
A
#
# COMPACT_ATOMS: atom_id res chain seq x y z
N MET A 1 46.42 -9.52 32.21
CA MET A 1 45.54 -9.18 31.07
C MET A 1 44.13 -9.53 31.50
N LEU A 2 43.37 -8.53 31.96
CA LEU A 2 41.96 -8.71 32.37
C LEU A 2 41.10 -8.49 31.13
N THR A 3 40.45 -9.52 30.64
CA THR A 3 39.42 -9.45 29.61
C THR A 3 38.16 -8.83 30.21
N GLU A 4 37.88 -7.59 29.84
CA GLU A 4 36.56 -6.99 30.13
C GLU A 4 35.47 -7.82 29.47
N PRO A 5 34.38 -8.15 30.19
CA PRO A 5 33.25 -8.82 29.59
C PRO A 5 32.52 -7.83 28.66
N LEU A 6 32.27 -8.27 27.45
CA LEU A 6 31.43 -7.55 26.48
C LEU A 6 30.11 -7.10 27.12
N PRO A 7 29.65 -5.88 26.85
CA PRO A 7 28.36 -5.41 27.38
C PRO A 7 27.25 -6.34 26.93
N ARG A 8 26.53 -6.87 27.88
CA ARG A 8 25.32 -7.65 27.60
C ARG A 8 24.31 -6.71 26.96
N LEU A 9 23.96 -6.97 25.73
CA LEU A 9 22.79 -6.39 25.11
C LEU A 9 21.60 -6.70 26.01
N HIS A 10 20.95 -5.68 26.54
CA HIS A 10 19.74 -5.81 27.32
C HIS A 10 18.59 -6.18 26.39
N PRO A 11 18.03 -7.39 26.47
CA PRO A 11 16.80 -7.70 25.77
C PRO A 11 15.66 -7.36 26.71
N SER A 12 15.10 -6.20 26.63
CA SER A 12 13.75 -5.91 27.11
C SER A 12 13.28 -4.56 26.62
N GLN A 13 13.15 -4.40 25.31
CA GLN A 13 12.13 -3.51 24.79
C GLN A 13 10.90 -4.36 24.51
N ALA A 14 9.74 -3.91 25.01
CA ALA A 14 8.47 -4.51 24.63
C ALA A 14 8.38 -4.52 23.08
N PRO A 15 7.74 -5.54 22.48
CA PRO A 15 7.64 -5.59 21.02
C PRO A 15 7.03 -4.29 20.48
N PRO A 16 7.53 -3.78 19.32
CA PRO A 16 7.08 -2.53 18.76
C PRO A 16 5.57 -2.55 18.49
N ARG A 17 4.94 -1.41 18.69
CA ARG A 17 3.52 -1.21 18.44
C ARG A 17 3.32 -0.55 17.09
N ILE A 18 2.83 -1.33 16.16
CA ILE A 18 2.58 -0.95 14.77
C ILE A 18 1.11 -0.57 14.62
N VAL A 19 0.84 0.62 14.09
CA VAL A 19 -0.50 1.01 13.66
C VAL A 19 -0.55 0.94 12.14
N ALA A 20 -1.28 -0.02 11.63
CA ALA A 20 -1.49 -0.20 10.19
C ALA A 20 -2.78 0.52 9.77
N VAL A 21 -2.68 1.39 8.76
CA VAL A 21 -3.76 2.32 8.37
C VAL A 21 -4.12 2.13 6.91
N GLY A 22 -5.40 1.97 6.63
CA GLY A 22 -5.88 1.84 5.25
C GLY A 22 -7.38 1.60 5.18
N PHE A 23 -7.84 1.19 4.00
CA PHE A 23 -9.24 0.91 3.72
C PHE A 23 -9.42 -0.48 3.09
N ARG A 24 -10.58 -1.08 3.29
CA ARG A 24 -11.10 -2.27 2.58
C ARG A 24 -10.01 -3.30 2.18
N ARG A 25 -9.49 -3.20 0.94
CA ARG A 25 -8.60 -4.21 0.33
C ARG A 25 -7.27 -4.35 1.06
N ILE A 26 -6.60 -3.23 1.35
CA ILE A 26 -5.32 -3.26 2.06
C ILE A 26 -5.51 -3.73 3.51
N ASN A 27 -6.58 -3.32 4.18
CA ASN A 27 -6.88 -3.74 5.56
C ASN A 27 -7.20 -5.23 5.65
N LYS A 28 -7.83 -5.81 4.62
CA LYS A 28 -8.02 -7.26 4.56
C LYS A 28 -6.68 -8.00 4.55
N MET A 29 -5.69 -7.49 3.79
CA MET A 29 -4.33 -8.06 3.75
C MET A 29 -3.60 -7.86 5.07
N LEU A 30 -3.63 -6.65 5.63
CA LEU A 30 -3.00 -6.32 6.91
C LEU A 30 -3.55 -7.20 8.05
N ARG A 31 -4.87 -7.36 8.13
CA ARG A 31 -5.50 -8.24 9.14
C ARG A 31 -5.16 -9.71 8.95
N ALA A 32 -5.00 -10.16 7.71
CA ALA A 32 -4.60 -11.53 7.42
C ALA A 32 -3.14 -11.81 7.83
N LEU A 33 -2.25 -10.80 7.69
CA LEU A 33 -0.83 -10.91 8.01
C LEU A 33 -0.50 -10.60 9.47
N ALA A 34 -1.27 -9.73 10.14
CA ALA A 34 -0.98 -9.32 11.52
C ALA A 34 -0.71 -10.48 12.49
N PRO A 35 -1.40 -11.64 12.44
CA PRO A 35 -1.11 -12.77 13.30
C PRO A 35 0.29 -13.38 13.09
N GLU A 36 0.88 -13.27 11.90
CA GLU A 36 2.23 -13.77 11.61
C GLU A 36 3.32 -12.99 12.38
N PHE A 37 2.99 -11.81 12.89
CA PHE A 37 3.89 -10.91 13.62
C PHE A 37 3.65 -10.87 15.13
N ALA A 38 2.68 -11.62 15.64
CA ALA A 38 2.20 -11.50 17.04
C ALA A 38 3.28 -11.76 18.10
N ASP A 39 4.33 -12.52 17.77
CA ASP A 39 5.49 -12.80 18.63
C ASP A 39 6.55 -11.68 18.61
N ARG A 40 6.54 -10.82 17.58
CA ARG A 40 7.55 -9.79 17.32
C ARG A 40 7.04 -8.36 17.37
N ALA A 41 5.73 -8.14 17.16
CA ALA A 41 5.12 -6.81 17.15
C ALA A 41 3.64 -6.87 17.54
N ALA A 42 3.13 -5.78 18.12
CA ALA A 42 1.70 -5.58 18.33
C ALA A 42 1.12 -4.78 17.15
N VAL A 43 0.44 -5.45 16.21
CA VAL A 43 -0.13 -4.81 15.02
C VAL A 43 -1.61 -4.50 15.24
N GLU A 44 -1.97 -3.22 15.19
CA GLU A 44 -3.36 -2.76 15.20
C GLU A 44 -3.74 -2.19 13.84
N VAL A 45 -4.86 -2.64 13.27
CA VAL A 45 -5.32 -2.21 11.95
C VAL A 45 -6.50 -1.25 12.08
N LEU A 46 -6.33 -0.03 11.59
CA LEU A 46 -7.36 1.02 11.56
C LEU A 46 -7.97 1.13 10.17
N ASP A 47 -9.30 1.25 10.13
CA ASP A 47 -10.07 1.43 8.88
C ASP A 47 -10.39 2.91 8.66
N VAL A 48 -9.35 3.71 8.50
CA VAL A 48 -9.39 5.17 8.35
C VAL A 48 -8.29 5.62 7.41
N GLY A 49 -8.34 6.87 6.93
CA GLY A 49 -7.30 7.44 6.10
C GLY A 49 -7.17 8.95 6.23
N PHE A 50 -6.12 9.49 5.66
CA PHE A 50 -5.84 10.91 5.57
C PHE A 50 -5.94 11.64 6.92
N GLU A 51 -6.72 12.73 6.99
CA GLU A 51 -6.89 13.56 8.20
C GLU A 51 -7.42 12.75 9.39
N GLU A 52 -8.39 11.87 9.14
CA GLU A 52 -8.96 11.02 10.19
C GLU A 52 -7.91 10.05 10.74
N ALA A 53 -7.07 9.49 9.89
CA ALA A 53 -5.98 8.62 10.29
C ALA A 53 -4.96 9.37 11.17
N VAL A 54 -4.57 10.60 10.80
CA VAL A 54 -3.69 11.45 11.60
C VAL A 54 -4.29 11.70 12.98
N ALA A 55 -5.56 12.10 13.03
CA ALA A 55 -6.26 12.35 14.28
C ALA A 55 -6.34 11.09 15.16
N ARG A 56 -6.62 9.92 14.55
CA ARG A 56 -6.74 8.64 15.25
C ARG A 56 -5.40 8.16 15.80
N VAL A 57 -4.33 8.25 15.01
CA VAL A 57 -2.98 7.89 15.44
C VAL A 57 -2.52 8.78 16.60
N ARG A 58 -2.72 10.10 16.52
CA ARG A 58 -2.40 11.04 17.61
C ARG A 58 -3.20 10.74 18.89
N ALA A 59 -4.48 10.41 18.75
CA ALA A 59 -5.31 10.02 19.90
C ALA A 59 -4.81 8.71 20.56
N LEU A 60 -4.34 7.75 19.76
CA LEU A 60 -3.71 6.53 20.28
C LEU A 60 -2.38 6.83 20.99
N GLN A 61 -1.52 7.69 20.42
CA GLN A 61 -0.27 8.10 21.04
C GLN A 61 -0.45 8.79 22.39
N ALA A 62 -1.54 9.52 22.58
CA ALA A 62 -1.87 10.13 23.87
C ALA A 62 -2.23 9.10 24.96
N GLN A 63 -2.62 7.89 24.59
CA GLN A 63 -3.06 6.84 25.50
C GLN A 63 -1.99 5.76 25.71
N ARG A 64 -1.18 5.50 24.69
CA ARG A 64 -0.16 4.43 24.69
C ARG A 64 0.89 4.71 23.63
N PRO A 65 2.11 4.13 23.75
CA PRO A 65 3.13 4.25 22.70
C PRO A 65 2.64 3.72 21.34
N VAL A 66 2.98 4.43 20.27
CA VAL A 66 2.92 3.98 18.88
C VAL A 66 4.30 4.21 18.31
N ASP A 67 4.98 3.16 17.85
CA ASP A 67 6.37 3.23 17.43
C ASP A 67 6.48 3.50 15.93
N VAL A 68 5.58 2.91 15.12
CA VAL A 68 5.61 3.05 13.66
C VAL A 68 4.20 2.93 13.08
N VAL A 69 3.98 3.61 11.96
CA VAL A 69 2.75 3.51 11.17
C VAL A 69 3.04 2.80 9.86
N VAL A 70 2.18 1.88 9.44
CA VAL A 70 2.24 1.22 8.13
C VAL A 70 1.04 1.64 7.31
N ALA A 71 1.23 2.13 6.09
CA ALA A 71 0.15 2.51 5.19
C ALA A 71 0.55 2.33 3.72
N ALA A 72 -0.40 2.46 2.79
CA ALA A 72 -0.15 2.26 1.37
C ALA A 72 -0.56 3.48 0.53
N GLY A 73 0.07 3.63 -0.62
CA GLY A 73 -0.29 4.60 -1.66
C GLY A 73 -0.34 6.06 -1.17
N SER A 74 -1.38 6.77 -1.61
CA SER A 74 -1.62 8.18 -1.26
C SER A 74 -1.78 8.40 0.24
N ASN A 75 -2.46 7.47 0.92
CA ASN A 75 -2.63 7.53 2.37
C ASN A 75 -1.27 7.46 3.10
N GLY A 76 -0.38 6.55 2.68
CA GLY A 76 0.98 6.46 3.23
C GLY A 76 1.80 7.74 2.98
N GLY A 77 1.71 8.30 1.77
CA GLY A 77 2.34 9.58 1.44
C GLY A 77 1.82 10.73 2.29
N TYR A 78 0.51 10.81 2.50
CA TYR A 78 -0.14 11.82 3.34
C TYR A 78 0.32 11.70 4.81
N LEU A 79 0.26 10.50 5.39
CA LEU A 79 0.62 10.27 6.79
C LEU A 79 2.09 10.60 7.06
N ARG A 80 3.01 10.30 6.11
CA ARG A 80 4.42 10.65 6.23
C ARG A 80 4.67 12.15 6.34
N GLN A 81 3.79 12.98 5.77
CA GLN A 81 3.92 14.44 5.82
C GLN A 81 3.27 15.06 7.07
N HIS A 82 2.36 14.34 7.75
CA HIS A 82 1.53 14.90 8.82
C HIS A 82 1.74 14.24 10.19
N LEU A 83 2.54 13.18 10.27
CA LEU A 83 2.89 12.52 11.54
C LEU A 83 4.37 12.69 11.84
N ASP A 84 4.67 12.95 13.12
CA ASP A 84 6.03 12.98 13.66
C ASP A 84 6.50 11.56 14.09
N LEU A 85 6.03 10.53 13.39
CA LEU A 85 6.35 9.12 13.59
C LEU A 85 6.96 8.54 12.32
N PRO A 86 7.79 7.50 12.43
CA PRO A 86 8.16 6.69 11.30
C PRO A 86 6.92 6.14 10.57
N VAL A 87 6.85 6.35 9.26
CA VAL A 87 5.79 5.80 8.42
C VAL A 87 6.41 4.92 7.35
N VAL A 88 6.17 3.62 7.46
CA VAL A 88 6.52 2.65 6.43
C VAL A 88 5.41 2.63 5.39
N VAL A 89 5.75 2.99 4.16
CA VAL A 89 4.80 2.95 3.03
C VAL A 89 5.02 1.68 2.26
N VAL A 90 3.95 0.89 2.12
CA VAL A 90 3.96 -0.34 1.31
C VAL A 90 4.44 -0.01 -0.11
N LYS A 91 5.55 -0.60 -0.51
CA LYS A 91 6.15 -0.42 -1.84
C LYS A 91 5.52 -1.40 -2.83
N VAL A 92 5.40 -0.97 -4.07
CA VAL A 92 5.02 -1.83 -5.19
C VAL A 92 6.27 -2.14 -5.99
N GLY A 93 6.68 -3.40 -6.00
CA GLY A 93 7.79 -3.87 -6.82
C GLY A 93 7.36 -4.15 -8.26
N GLY A 94 8.33 -4.30 -9.15
CA GLY A 94 8.06 -4.69 -10.55
C GLY A 94 7.34 -6.05 -10.64
N PHE A 95 7.63 -6.97 -9.71
CA PHE A 95 6.99 -8.29 -9.68
C PHE A 95 5.51 -8.20 -9.25
N ASP A 96 5.17 -7.34 -8.29
CA ASP A 96 3.77 -7.08 -7.89
C ASP A 96 2.97 -6.54 -9.07
N LEU A 97 3.56 -5.58 -9.77
CA LEU A 97 2.97 -4.99 -10.98
C LEU A 97 2.73 -6.06 -12.05
N MET A 98 3.74 -6.88 -12.35
CA MET A 98 3.61 -7.97 -13.34
C MET A 98 2.56 -9.00 -12.94
N GLN A 99 2.46 -9.37 -11.67
CA GLN A 99 1.41 -10.26 -11.17
C GLN A 99 0.01 -9.64 -11.33
N ALA A 100 -0.14 -8.35 -11.02
CA ALA A 100 -1.40 -7.64 -11.17
C ALA A 100 -1.83 -7.54 -12.63
N LEU A 101 -0.90 -7.20 -13.54
CA LEU A 101 -1.12 -7.18 -14.98
C LEU A 101 -1.45 -8.57 -15.55
N ALA A 102 -0.78 -9.62 -15.05
CA ALA A 102 -1.11 -11.00 -15.44
C ALA A 102 -2.53 -11.41 -15.00
N ARG A 103 -3.00 -10.94 -13.83
CA ARG A 103 -4.40 -11.12 -13.42
C ARG A 103 -5.36 -10.36 -14.33
N ALA A 104 -5.02 -9.12 -14.66
CA ALA A 104 -5.82 -8.28 -15.57
C ALA A 104 -5.93 -8.90 -16.97
N LYS A 105 -4.81 -9.36 -17.52
CA LYS A 105 -4.76 -9.99 -18.87
C LYS A 105 -5.64 -11.22 -19.00
N ARG A 106 -5.89 -11.96 -17.90
CA ARG A 106 -6.84 -13.09 -17.90
C ARG A 106 -8.29 -12.66 -18.00
N GLN A 107 -8.62 -11.41 -17.68
CA GLN A 107 -9.97 -10.86 -17.74
C GLN A 107 -10.21 -10.16 -19.10
N SER A 108 -9.26 -9.33 -19.55
CA SER A 108 -9.34 -8.62 -20.82
C SER A 108 -7.95 -8.24 -21.34
N SER A 109 -7.86 -7.99 -22.64
CA SER A 109 -6.68 -7.37 -23.27
C SER A 109 -6.67 -5.84 -23.20
N ARG A 110 -7.80 -5.21 -22.80
CA ARG A 110 -7.97 -3.76 -22.70
C ARG A 110 -7.76 -3.32 -21.25
N ILE A 111 -6.50 -3.04 -20.92
CA ILE A 111 -6.05 -2.85 -19.53
C ILE A 111 -5.62 -1.39 -19.33
N GLY A 112 -6.09 -0.79 -18.25
CA GLY A 112 -5.59 0.47 -17.72
C GLY A 112 -4.78 0.23 -16.44
N LEU A 113 -3.72 1.01 -16.25
CA LEU A 113 -2.95 1.08 -15.01
C LEU A 113 -3.09 2.47 -14.42
N ILE A 114 -3.65 2.59 -13.23
CA ILE A 114 -3.83 3.86 -12.53
C ILE A 114 -3.11 3.81 -11.18
N THR A 115 -2.10 4.66 -10.99
CA THR A 115 -1.28 4.68 -9.78
C THR A 115 -1.14 6.08 -9.21
N TYR A 116 -0.98 6.17 -7.88
CA TYR A 116 -0.55 7.42 -7.26
C TYR A 116 0.85 7.78 -7.75
N VAL A 117 1.11 9.06 -7.99
CA VAL A 117 2.40 9.55 -8.50
C VAL A 117 3.57 9.02 -7.66
N GLY A 118 4.54 8.39 -8.31
CA GLY A 118 5.73 7.84 -7.68
C GLY A 118 5.56 6.45 -7.02
N VAL A 119 4.39 5.82 -7.11
CA VAL A 119 4.15 4.48 -6.55
C VAL A 119 4.55 3.36 -7.51
N ALA A 120 4.34 3.53 -8.80
CA ALA A 120 4.74 2.55 -9.79
C ALA A 120 5.68 3.16 -10.84
N PRO A 121 6.60 2.36 -11.39
CA PRO A 121 7.45 2.78 -12.50
C PRO A 121 6.63 3.04 -13.76
N ASP A 122 7.21 3.81 -14.69
CA ASP A 122 6.71 3.88 -16.06
C ASP A 122 6.87 2.51 -16.72
N ILE A 123 5.75 1.96 -17.20
CA ILE A 123 5.71 0.62 -17.79
C ILE A 123 5.85 0.63 -19.31
N HIS A 124 5.94 1.78 -19.97
CA HIS A 124 6.02 1.85 -21.45
C HIS A 124 7.14 0.99 -22.02
N GLN A 125 8.32 0.98 -21.39
CA GLN A 125 9.44 0.13 -21.83
C GLN A 125 9.13 -1.37 -21.75
N PHE A 126 8.31 -1.77 -20.77
CA PHE A 126 7.87 -3.17 -20.60
C PHE A 126 6.71 -3.48 -21.53
N ASP A 127 5.88 -2.50 -21.82
CA ASP A 127 4.75 -2.65 -22.74
C ASP A 127 5.24 -3.01 -24.14
N ASP A 128 6.24 -2.29 -24.64
CA ASP A 128 6.89 -2.57 -25.91
C ASP A 128 7.52 -3.98 -25.96
N LEU A 129 8.12 -4.41 -24.86
CA LEU A 129 8.78 -5.73 -24.78
C LEU A 129 7.79 -6.88 -24.70
N PHE A 130 6.70 -6.73 -23.96
CA PHE A 130 5.76 -7.82 -23.65
C PHE A 130 4.42 -7.71 -24.38
N GLY A 131 4.20 -6.65 -25.16
CA GLY A 131 2.97 -6.42 -25.91
C GLY A 131 1.74 -6.39 -25.00
N LEU A 132 1.83 -5.74 -23.85
CA LEU A 132 0.77 -5.75 -22.85
C LEU A 132 -0.43 -4.90 -23.28
N GLY A 133 -0.21 -3.82 -24.04
CA GLY A 133 -1.24 -2.88 -24.47
C GLY A 133 -1.88 -2.13 -23.30
N VAL A 134 -1.06 -1.63 -22.37
CA VAL A 134 -1.53 -1.02 -21.11
C VAL A 134 -1.58 0.49 -21.22
N HIS A 135 -2.75 1.07 -20.97
CA HIS A 135 -2.93 2.52 -20.86
C HIS A 135 -2.59 3.00 -19.46
N GLN A 136 -1.45 3.66 -19.26
CA GLN A 136 -1.01 4.14 -17.95
C GLN A 136 -1.50 5.57 -17.67
N ARG A 137 -2.00 5.80 -16.46
CA ARG A 137 -2.32 7.12 -15.89
C ARG A 137 -1.81 7.21 -14.44
N SER A 138 -1.51 8.42 -14.01
CA SER A 138 -1.17 8.69 -12.62
C SER A 138 -2.04 9.80 -12.04
N TYR A 139 -2.21 9.81 -10.73
CA TYR A 139 -3.04 10.79 -10.02
C TYR A 139 -2.37 11.28 -8.74
N ARG A 140 -2.75 12.46 -8.26
CA ARG A 140 -2.38 13.03 -6.97
C ARG A 140 -3.57 13.22 -6.05
N THR A 141 -4.75 13.49 -6.63
CA THR A 141 -6.00 13.72 -5.91
C THR A 141 -7.04 12.67 -6.28
N GLU A 142 -8.08 12.55 -5.46
CA GLU A 142 -9.19 11.63 -5.73
C GLU A 142 -9.96 12.02 -7.00
N ASP A 143 -10.13 13.32 -7.25
CA ASP A 143 -10.77 13.83 -8.46
C ASP A 143 -9.97 13.45 -9.72
N GLU A 144 -8.64 13.55 -9.67
CA GLU A 144 -7.77 13.11 -10.75
C GLU A 144 -7.87 11.58 -10.97
N ALA A 145 -7.96 10.79 -9.90
CA ALA A 145 -8.17 9.34 -10.02
C ALA A 145 -9.51 9.01 -10.69
N GLN A 146 -10.57 9.73 -10.30
CA GLN A 146 -11.89 9.56 -10.90
C GLN A 146 -11.91 9.97 -12.39
N ALA A 147 -11.25 11.07 -12.73
CA ALA A 147 -11.11 11.52 -14.11
C ALA A 147 -10.36 10.46 -14.94
N ALA A 148 -9.22 9.97 -14.45
CA ALA A 148 -8.42 8.94 -15.11
C ALA A 148 -9.21 7.64 -15.37
N VAL A 149 -10.02 7.19 -14.40
CA VAL A 149 -10.87 6.00 -14.56
C VAL A 149 -11.91 6.21 -15.66
N ARG A 150 -12.56 7.40 -15.71
CA ARG A 150 -13.55 7.73 -16.76
C ARG A 150 -12.94 7.87 -18.15
N GLU A 151 -11.76 8.51 -18.25
CA GLU A 151 -11.03 8.63 -19.50
C GLU A 151 -10.70 7.25 -20.09
N LEU A 152 -10.14 6.36 -19.27
CA LEU A 152 -9.80 5.01 -19.69
C LEU A 152 -11.04 4.20 -20.06
N GLN A 153 -12.17 4.38 -19.39
CA GLN A 153 -13.45 3.77 -19.80
C GLN A 153 -13.89 4.24 -21.19
N GLN A 154 -13.74 5.56 -21.49
CA GLN A 154 -14.06 6.13 -22.80
C GLN A 154 -13.11 5.62 -23.90
N GLU A 155 -11.85 5.33 -23.57
CA GLU A 155 -10.87 4.68 -24.43
C GLU A 155 -11.15 3.18 -24.66
N GLY A 156 -12.19 2.65 -24.02
CA GLY A 156 -12.62 1.25 -24.16
C GLY A 156 -11.85 0.27 -23.26
N VAL A 157 -11.16 0.76 -22.23
CA VAL A 157 -10.56 -0.09 -21.19
C VAL A 157 -11.65 -0.83 -20.41
N GLU A 158 -11.42 -2.09 -20.10
CA GLU A 158 -12.35 -2.95 -19.37
C GLU A 158 -11.87 -3.35 -17.98
N VAL A 159 -10.55 -3.32 -17.79
CA VAL A 159 -9.90 -3.71 -16.54
C VAL A 159 -8.96 -2.62 -16.08
N ILE A 160 -9.11 -2.17 -14.85
CA ILE A 160 -8.21 -1.20 -14.21
C ILE A 160 -7.37 -1.90 -13.15
N VAL A 161 -6.06 -1.87 -13.33
CA VAL A 161 -5.07 -2.22 -12.30
C VAL A 161 -4.71 -0.94 -11.54
N GLY A 162 -4.80 -0.96 -10.19
CA GLY A 162 -4.49 0.25 -9.46
C GLY A 162 -4.47 0.11 -7.94
N SER A 163 -4.31 1.25 -7.27
CA SER A 163 -4.48 1.36 -5.83
C SER A 163 -5.92 1.01 -5.41
N GLY A 164 -6.18 0.93 -4.10
CA GLY A 164 -7.54 0.68 -3.60
C GLY A 164 -8.56 1.66 -4.16
N VAL A 165 -8.22 2.96 -4.17
CA VAL A 165 -9.09 4.02 -4.70
C VAL A 165 -9.42 3.79 -6.17
N ALA A 166 -8.43 3.60 -7.03
CA ALA A 166 -8.65 3.42 -8.47
C ALA A 166 -9.40 2.11 -8.78
N ALA A 167 -9.07 1.01 -8.10
CA ALA A 167 -9.75 -0.27 -8.30
C ALA A 167 -11.21 -0.24 -7.82
N ASP A 168 -11.50 0.41 -6.68
CA ASP A 168 -12.86 0.53 -6.16
C ASP A 168 -13.72 1.46 -7.06
N MET A 169 -13.14 2.56 -7.58
CA MET A 169 -13.81 3.43 -8.55
C MET A 169 -14.14 2.70 -9.87
N ALA A 170 -13.22 1.87 -10.36
CA ALA A 170 -13.45 1.05 -11.54
C ALA A 170 -14.66 0.11 -11.34
N ASP A 171 -14.70 -0.60 -10.20
CA ASP A 171 -15.83 -1.49 -9.87
C ASP A 171 -17.16 -0.73 -9.79
N GLN A 172 -17.17 0.51 -9.26
CA GLN A 172 -18.38 1.32 -9.14
C GLN A 172 -19.01 1.71 -10.47
N ILE A 173 -18.20 1.83 -11.54
CA ILE A 173 -18.68 2.19 -12.88
C ILE A 173 -18.80 0.99 -13.82
N GLY A 174 -18.70 -0.24 -13.29
CA GLY A 174 -18.89 -1.49 -14.05
C GLY A 174 -17.65 -1.99 -14.79
N LEU A 175 -16.47 -1.44 -14.52
CA LEU A 175 -15.20 -2.01 -14.95
C LEU A 175 -14.71 -3.06 -13.93
N THR A 176 -13.71 -3.86 -14.30
CA THR A 176 -13.07 -4.77 -13.35
C THR A 176 -11.88 -4.10 -12.66
N GLY A 177 -11.96 -3.90 -11.35
CA GLY A 177 -10.87 -3.33 -10.55
C GLY A 177 -9.92 -4.40 -10.02
N ILE A 178 -8.66 -4.40 -10.45
CA ILE A 178 -7.59 -5.27 -9.96
C ILE A 178 -6.68 -4.49 -9.00
N PHE A 179 -6.60 -4.99 -7.76
CA PHE A 179 -5.74 -4.35 -6.74
C PHE A 179 -4.26 -4.63 -7.02
N LEU A 180 -3.46 -3.56 -7.02
CA LEU A 180 -2.05 -3.59 -7.42
C LEU A 180 -1.15 -4.29 -6.39
N TYR A 181 -1.44 -4.12 -5.10
CA TYR A 181 -0.58 -4.64 -4.02
C TYR A 181 -0.70 -6.16 -3.88
N SER A 182 0.42 -6.82 -3.60
CA SER A 182 0.49 -8.23 -3.24
C SER A 182 0.52 -8.43 -1.73
N MET A 183 0.28 -9.67 -1.27
CA MET A 183 0.48 -10.06 0.13
C MET A 183 1.94 -9.93 0.55
N ASP A 184 2.88 -10.18 -0.38
CA ASP A 184 4.32 -10.12 -0.12
C ASP A 184 4.77 -8.67 0.09
N ALA A 185 4.30 -7.72 -0.75
CA ALA A 185 4.58 -6.30 -0.56
C ALA A 185 4.08 -5.77 0.81
N VAL A 186 2.92 -6.24 1.27
CA VAL A 186 2.39 -5.87 2.59
C VAL A 186 3.18 -6.54 3.71
N ARG A 187 3.60 -7.80 3.52
CA ARG A 187 4.45 -8.51 4.49
C ARG A 187 5.81 -7.83 4.65
N GLU A 188 6.47 -7.46 3.54
CA GLU A 188 7.72 -6.71 3.56
C GLU A 188 7.60 -5.38 4.33
N ALA A 189 6.50 -4.66 4.13
CA ALA A 189 6.27 -3.42 4.87
C ALA A 189 6.08 -3.65 6.38
N LEU A 190 5.46 -4.76 6.79
CA LEU A 190 5.35 -5.13 8.20
C LEU A 190 6.72 -5.60 8.76
N GLU A 191 7.55 -6.31 7.97
CA GLU A 191 8.92 -6.65 8.35
C GLU A 191 9.80 -5.39 8.51
N ASP A 192 9.67 -4.41 7.60
CA ASP A 192 10.38 -3.12 7.69
C ASP A 192 9.96 -2.32 8.93
N ALA A 193 8.80 -2.61 9.51
CA ALA A 193 8.23 -1.92 10.66
C ALA A 193 8.57 -2.59 12.01
N VAL A 194 9.12 -3.80 12.03
CA VAL A 194 9.52 -4.56 13.23
C VAL A 194 10.96 -4.25 13.59
#